data_cb3517385a5aa91466684be43dba2f9d
#
_entry.id   cb3517385a5aa91466684be43dba2f9d
#
_cell.length_a   1.000
_cell.length_b   1.000
_cell.length_c   1.000
_cell.angle_alpha   90.00
_cell.angle_beta   90.00
_cell.angle_gamma   90.00
#
_symmetry.space_group_name_H-M   'P 1'
#
loop_
_entity.id
_entity.type
_entity.pdbx_description
1 polymer ?
#
loop_
_entity_poly.entity_id
_entity_poly.type
_entity_poly.pdbx_seq_one_letter_code
_entity_poly.pdbx_strand_id
1 'polypeptide(L)'
;MIIWADGLVTGVRRQWSGAVELTVDRRDGEPVRALAYTTLMAPPEVGDRVLLNVAALDRGLGTGGYALVIAALDPAGELRGQPPQPAGHLVKALYLPQQAMVGGADEQGSPHHELLRDADDLSGLPVVVADLHSALAPSLLAIHHDRPGTRVVYVMSDQGALPLAFSRSVAQLREAGLLAGTVTAGQAFGGDLEAVTVHSALLAARLALDAEVVVLSQGPGNLGTGTRWGFSGVGVGEAVNATATLGGRPVGSLRISSADPRPRHRGLSHHSITAYGRVALLPADLAVPDLAGVEGLSALAAEVDTAVALLTRHRAVRVGLAGLEEALRASPVPLSTMGRGLDGDPAYFLAAAAGGRH
;
A
#
# COMPACT_ATOMS: atom_id res chain seq x y z
N MET A 1 -19.84 14.98 -0.03
CA MET A 1 -20.21 15.89 1.08
C MET A 1 -19.58 15.32 2.34
N ILE A 2 -18.92 16.13 3.15
CA ILE A 2 -18.38 15.73 4.46
C ILE A 2 -19.55 15.70 5.45
N ILE A 3 -19.61 14.67 6.30
CA ILE A 3 -20.51 14.60 7.44
C ILE A 3 -19.65 14.72 8.69
N TRP A 4 -19.89 15.80 9.43
CA TRP A 4 -19.19 16.11 10.67
C TRP A 4 -19.94 15.52 11.85
N ALA A 5 -19.20 14.99 12.82
CA ALA A 5 -19.71 14.63 14.13
C ALA A 5 -18.70 15.08 15.19
N ASP A 6 -19.16 15.33 16.40
CA ASP A 6 -18.30 15.53 17.57
C ASP A 6 -18.53 14.43 18.60
N GLY A 7 -17.53 14.18 19.43
CA GLY A 7 -17.62 13.16 20.46
C GLY A 7 -16.53 13.29 21.51
N LEU A 8 -16.68 12.49 22.57
CA LEU A 8 -15.75 12.39 23.68
C LEU A 8 -14.91 11.13 23.51
N VAL A 9 -13.60 11.24 23.65
CA VAL A 9 -12.70 10.06 23.68
C VAL A 9 -12.90 9.35 25.03
N THR A 10 -13.39 8.12 24.97
CA THR A 10 -13.65 7.27 26.16
C THR A 10 -12.61 6.14 26.32
N GLY A 11 -11.78 5.91 25.31
CA GLY A 11 -10.72 4.92 25.39
C GLY A 11 -9.69 5.02 24.25
N VAL A 12 -8.45 4.69 24.60
CA VAL A 12 -7.37 4.43 23.63
C VAL A 12 -7.28 2.92 23.44
N ARG A 13 -7.49 2.44 22.23
CA ARG A 13 -7.57 0.99 21.93
C ARG A 13 -6.22 0.41 21.50
N ARG A 14 -5.60 1.03 20.51
CA ARG A 14 -4.34 0.60 19.92
C ARG A 14 -3.56 1.82 19.44
N GLN A 15 -2.25 1.68 19.45
CA GLN A 15 -1.35 2.67 18.87
C GLN A 15 -0.29 1.95 18.03
N TRP A 16 0.06 2.54 16.92
CA TRP A 16 1.17 2.11 16.06
C TRP A 16 1.82 3.35 15.42
N SER A 17 2.91 3.16 14.72
CA SER A 17 3.64 4.28 14.12
C SER A 17 2.74 5.15 13.25
N GLY A 18 2.57 6.40 13.61
CA GLY A 18 1.78 7.41 12.89
C GLY A 18 0.28 7.40 13.14
N ALA A 19 -0.30 6.50 13.98
CA ALA A 19 -1.74 6.47 14.22
C ALA A 19 -2.14 5.94 15.60
N VAL A 20 -3.30 6.41 16.08
CA VAL A 20 -3.95 5.97 17.32
C VAL A 20 -5.41 5.60 17.02
N GLU A 21 -5.82 4.40 17.43
CA GLU A 21 -7.20 3.93 17.40
C GLU A 21 -7.89 4.26 18.72
N LEU A 22 -9.03 4.92 18.64
CA LEU A 22 -9.79 5.43 19.76
C LEU A 22 -11.19 4.79 19.81
N THR A 23 -11.77 4.75 21.02
CA THR A 23 -13.21 4.66 21.20
C THR A 23 -13.72 6.07 21.47
N VAL A 24 -14.75 6.49 20.74
CA VAL A 24 -15.34 7.82 20.83
C VAL A 24 -16.85 7.69 21.02
N ASP A 25 -17.37 8.25 22.09
CA ASP A 25 -18.81 8.40 22.30
C ASP A 25 -19.28 9.61 21.51
N ARG A 26 -20.01 9.35 20.41
CA ARG A 26 -20.57 10.41 19.57
C ARG A 26 -21.71 11.11 20.32
N ARG A 27 -21.77 12.42 20.16
CA ARG A 27 -22.86 13.22 20.73
C ARG A 27 -24.22 12.93 20.08
N ASP A 28 -24.20 12.50 18.82
CA ASP A 28 -25.39 12.35 17.96
C ASP A 28 -25.65 10.89 17.56
N GLY A 29 -25.02 9.91 18.22
CA GLY A 29 -25.19 8.51 17.83
C GLY A 29 -24.47 7.51 18.73
N GLU A 30 -24.33 6.31 18.23
CA GLU A 30 -23.65 5.21 18.92
C GLU A 30 -22.14 5.44 19.01
N PRO A 31 -21.46 4.84 20.01
CA PRO A 31 -20.01 4.86 20.10
C PRO A 31 -19.35 4.31 18.84
N VAL A 32 -18.28 4.94 18.40
CA VAL A 32 -17.56 4.55 17.19
C VAL A 32 -16.08 4.32 17.47
N ARG A 33 -15.46 3.51 16.60
CA ARG A 33 -14.00 3.48 16.49
C ARG A 33 -13.55 4.66 15.66
N ALA A 34 -12.58 5.41 16.15
CA ALA A 34 -11.99 6.52 15.42
C ALA A 34 -10.49 6.33 15.26
N LEU A 35 -9.94 6.89 14.19
CA LEU A 35 -8.52 6.86 13.88
C LEU A 35 -7.98 8.29 13.82
N ALA A 36 -6.96 8.58 14.63
CA ALA A 36 -6.21 9.82 14.61
C ALA A 36 -4.80 9.57 14.04
N TYR A 37 -4.35 10.45 13.14
CA TYR A 37 -2.99 10.40 12.58
C TYR A 37 -2.07 11.31 13.38
N THR A 38 -1.07 10.70 14.04
CA THR A 38 -0.14 11.44 14.90
C THR A 38 0.90 12.25 14.12
N THR A 39 0.93 12.08 12.81
CA THR A 39 1.67 12.96 11.89
C THR A 39 0.96 14.29 11.66
N LEU A 40 -0.36 14.36 11.89
CA LEU A 40 -1.18 15.56 11.66
C LEU A 40 -1.55 16.28 12.95
N MET A 41 -1.57 15.58 14.09
CA MET A 41 -1.96 16.12 15.39
C MET A 41 -1.28 15.35 16.54
N ALA A 42 -1.18 15.95 17.72
CA ALA A 42 -0.83 15.21 18.94
C ALA A 42 -1.89 14.13 19.19
N PRO A 43 -1.48 12.94 19.71
CA PRO A 43 -2.43 11.86 19.97
C PRO A 43 -3.52 12.33 20.96
N PRO A 44 -4.81 12.13 20.61
CA PRO A 44 -5.89 12.42 21.55
C PRO A 44 -5.86 11.47 22.75
N GLU A 45 -6.27 11.96 23.91
CA GLU A 45 -6.32 11.23 25.17
C GLU A 45 -7.77 11.05 25.65
N VAL A 46 -7.97 10.14 26.63
CA VAL A 46 -9.28 9.96 27.27
C VAL A 46 -9.73 11.28 27.92
N GLY A 47 -10.94 11.71 27.64
CA GLY A 47 -11.51 12.97 28.09
C GLY A 47 -11.43 14.11 27.06
N ASP A 48 -10.68 13.93 25.96
CA ASP A 48 -10.65 14.91 24.87
C ASP A 48 -11.95 14.92 24.07
N ARG A 49 -12.31 16.08 23.58
CA ARG A 49 -13.35 16.23 22.56
C ARG A 49 -12.71 16.16 21.17
N VAL A 50 -13.32 15.39 20.28
CA VAL A 50 -12.81 15.23 18.91
C VAL A 50 -13.87 15.61 17.89
N LEU A 51 -13.40 16.28 16.82
CA LEU A 51 -14.18 16.47 15.60
C LEU A 51 -13.87 15.31 14.65
N LEU A 52 -14.93 14.69 14.12
CA LEU A 52 -14.86 13.48 13.29
C LEU A 52 -15.42 13.74 11.89
N ASN A 53 -14.80 13.11 10.89
CA ASN A 53 -15.41 12.85 9.60
C ASN A 53 -16.01 11.43 9.64
N VAL A 54 -17.32 11.33 9.54
CA VAL A 54 -18.05 10.05 9.59
C VAL A 54 -18.74 9.70 8.25
N ALA A 55 -18.55 10.51 7.21
CA ALA A 55 -19.27 10.39 5.95
C ALA A 55 -19.17 9.00 5.28
N ALA A 56 -18.01 8.40 5.32
CA ALA A 56 -17.80 7.08 4.74
C ALA A 56 -18.22 5.96 5.69
N LEU A 57 -18.00 6.14 7.00
CA LEU A 57 -18.43 5.20 8.04
C LEU A 57 -19.94 5.00 8.03
N ASP A 58 -20.71 6.11 8.08
CA ASP A 58 -22.19 6.09 8.13
C ASP A 58 -22.82 5.50 6.85
N ARG A 59 -22.07 5.46 5.75
CA ARG A 59 -22.47 4.81 4.49
C ARG A 59 -21.98 3.36 4.34
N GLY A 60 -21.32 2.81 5.34
CA GLY A 60 -20.73 1.47 5.27
C GLY A 60 -19.62 1.33 4.20
N LEU A 61 -18.98 2.45 3.80
CA LEU A 61 -17.90 2.44 2.83
C LEU A 61 -16.57 2.10 3.51
N GLY A 62 -15.65 1.53 2.71
CA GLY A 62 -14.40 0.92 3.17
C GLY A 62 -13.39 1.86 3.84
N THR A 63 -13.66 2.28 5.08
CA THR A 63 -12.71 3.00 5.95
C THR A 63 -12.07 2.11 7.01
N GLY A 64 -12.08 0.78 6.83
CA GLY A 64 -11.70 -0.14 7.89
C GLY A 64 -12.62 -0.09 9.12
N GLY A 65 -13.80 0.54 8.99
CA GLY A 65 -14.76 0.77 10.08
C GLY A 65 -14.35 1.88 11.04
N TYR A 66 -13.60 2.87 10.56
CA TYR A 66 -13.18 4.04 11.35
C TYR A 66 -13.91 5.31 10.95
N ALA A 67 -14.29 6.13 11.95
CA ALA A 67 -14.38 7.56 11.82
C ALA A 67 -12.97 8.16 11.76
N LEU A 68 -12.76 9.26 11.04
CA LEU A 68 -11.46 9.90 10.96
C LEU A 68 -11.44 11.15 11.84
N VAL A 69 -10.46 11.24 12.76
CA VAL A 69 -10.28 12.42 13.62
C VAL A 69 -9.69 13.55 12.82
N ILE A 70 -10.31 14.73 12.91
CA ILE A 70 -9.88 15.95 12.20
C ILE A 70 -9.13 16.88 13.15
N ALA A 71 -9.64 17.03 14.38
CA ALA A 71 -9.05 17.84 15.42
C ALA A 71 -9.44 17.28 16.80
N ALA A 72 -8.62 17.55 17.80
CA ALA A 72 -8.87 17.22 19.19
C ALA A 72 -8.70 18.46 20.08
N LEU A 73 -9.61 18.61 21.04
CA LEU A 73 -9.56 19.63 22.10
C LEU A 73 -9.36 18.90 23.42
N ASP A 74 -8.50 19.42 24.24
CA ASP A 74 -8.33 18.92 25.61
C ASP A 74 -9.57 19.24 26.48
N PRO A 75 -9.65 18.76 27.72
CA PRO A 75 -10.78 19.06 28.62
C PRO A 75 -10.94 20.54 28.96
N ALA A 76 -9.89 21.37 28.80
CA ALA A 76 -9.97 22.82 28.94
C ALA A 76 -10.54 23.53 27.70
N GLY A 77 -10.70 22.81 26.59
CA GLY A 77 -11.19 23.33 25.32
C GLY A 77 -10.09 23.89 24.40
N GLU A 78 -8.84 23.65 24.75
CA GLU A 78 -7.70 24.07 23.93
C GLU A 78 -7.37 23.02 22.87
N LEU A 79 -6.92 23.44 21.69
CA LEU A 79 -6.46 22.51 20.64
C LEU A 79 -5.28 21.69 21.18
N ARG A 80 -5.35 20.37 21.02
CA ARG A 80 -4.20 19.51 21.24
C ARG A 80 -3.04 19.98 20.36
N GLY A 81 -1.85 20.00 20.95
CA GLY A 81 -0.64 20.47 20.27
C GLY A 81 -0.40 19.78 18.93
N GLN A 82 0.34 20.43 18.09
CA GLN A 82 0.74 19.85 16.81
C GLN A 82 2.10 19.17 16.93
N PRO A 83 2.37 18.11 16.14
CA PRO A 83 3.70 17.54 16.07
C PRO A 83 4.69 18.60 15.55
N PRO A 84 5.99 18.48 15.89
CA PRO A 84 7.02 19.33 15.33
C PRO A 84 6.91 19.34 13.79
N GLN A 85 6.94 20.54 13.20
CA GLN A 85 6.92 20.66 11.76
C GLN A 85 8.27 20.16 11.21
N PRO A 86 8.28 19.24 10.22
CA PRO A 86 9.52 18.84 9.57
C PRO A 86 10.12 20.04 8.81
N ALA A 87 11.43 20.08 8.71
CA ALA A 87 12.09 20.98 7.78
C ALA A 87 11.80 20.50 6.36
N GLY A 88 11.18 21.35 5.54
CA GLY A 88 10.82 21.02 4.15
C GLY A 88 9.71 21.92 3.62
N HIS A 89 9.47 21.84 2.31
CA HIS A 89 8.53 22.68 1.59
C HIS A 89 7.47 21.89 0.81
N LEU A 90 7.50 20.56 0.88
CA LEU A 90 6.47 19.76 0.23
C LEU A 90 5.17 19.81 1.03
N VAL A 91 4.08 20.01 0.32
CA VAL A 91 2.73 19.94 0.89
C VAL A 91 2.01 18.73 0.30
N LYS A 92 1.58 17.82 1.15
CA LYS A 92 0.79 16.66 0.78
C LYS A 92 -0.68 16.86 1.18
N ALA A 93 -1.59 16.12 0.56
CA ALA A 93 -3.04 16.39 0.64
C ALA A 93 -3.34 17.86 0.32
N LEU A 94 -2.80 18.33 -0.80
CA LEU A 94 -2.79 19.74 -1.24
C LEU A 94 -4.18 20.39 -1.17
N TYR A 95 -4.20 21.59 -0.59
CA TYR A 95 -5.38 22.47 -0.47
C TYR A 95 -6.56 21.89 0.33
N LEU A 96 -6.37 20.76 1.00
CA LEU A 96 -7.33 20.29 2.00
C LEU A 96 -7.04 20.95 3.37
N PRO A 97 -8.04 21.11 4.24
CA PRO A 97 -7.82 21.63 5.59
C PRO A 97 -6.79 20.84 6.40
N GLN A 98 -6.63 19.56 6.11
CA GLN A 98 -5.67 18.63 6.73
C GLN A 98 -4.39 18.45 5.91
N GLN A 99 -4.06 19.40 5.05
CA GLN A 99 -2.79 19.32 4.32
C GLN A 99 -1.60 19.17 5.27
N ALA A 100 -0.65 18.33 4.89
CA ALA A 100 0.54 18.03 5.68
C ALA A 100 1.79 18.65 5.04
N MET A 101 2.59 19.35 5.84
CA MET A 101 3.94 19.76 5.46
C MET A 101 4.89 18.59 5.70
N VAL A 102 5.73 18.27 4.72
CA VAL A 102 6.74 17.21 4.81
C VAL A 102 8.06 17.67 4.20
N GLY A 103 9.15 17.00 4.56
CA GLY A 103 10.45 17.19 3.94
C GLY A 103 10.64 16.21 2.78
N GLY A 104 10.81 16.69 1.56
CA GLY A 104 11.11 15.84 0.40
C GLY A 104 12.51 15.23 0.47
N ALA A 105 12.64 13.98 0.04
CA ALA A 105 13.94 13.31 0.04
C ALA A 105 14.99 14.04 -0.82
N ASP A 106 14.54 14.67 -1.89
CA ASP A 106 15.36 15.37 -2.90
C ASP A 106 15.34 16.90 -2.76
N GLU A 107 14.69 17.47 -1.72
CA GLU A 107 14.71 18.92 -1.47
C GLU A 107 16.12 19.44 -1.13
N GLN A 108 16.40 20.71 -1.45
CA GLN A 108 17.69 21.36 -1.22
C GLN A 108 18.20 21.28 0.22
N GLY A 109 17.30 21.23 1.22
CA GLY A 109 17.64 21.06 2.64
C GLY A 109 17.80 19.64 3.10
N SER A 110 17.54 18.65 2.23
CA SER A 110 17.63 17.23 2.55
C SER A 110 19.10 16.76 2.56
N PRO A 111 19.47 15.86 3.50
CA PRO A 111 20.80 15.23 3.46
C PRO A 111 21.03 14.38 2.21
N HIS A 112 19.96 14.03 1.48
CA HIS A 112 20.03 13.22 0.27
C HIS A 112 19.96 14.04 -1.03
N HIS A 113 19.88 15.40 -0.94
CA HIS A 113 19.75 16.26 -2.11
C HIS A 113 20.82 16.01 -3.16
N GLU A 114 22.09 16.08 -2.77
CA GLU A 114 23.21 15.88 -3.71
C GLU A 114 23.25 14.49 -4.33
N LEU A 115 22.80 13.47 -3.58
CA LEU A 115 22.73 12.10 -4.05
C LEU A 115 21.61 11.91 -5.09
N LEU A 116 20.52 12.64 -4.95
CA LEU A 116 19.29 12.45 -5.75
C LEU A 116 19.14 13.46 -6.88
N ARG A 117 19.84 14.61 -6.82
CA ARG A 117 19.66 15.74 -7.73
C ARG A 117 19.74 15.38 -9.22
N ASP A 118 20.71 14.59 -9.59
CA ASP A 118 20.98 14.21 -10.98
C ASP A 118 20.84 12.67 -11.19
N ALA A 119 20.25 11.96 -10.23
CA ALA A 119 20.07 10.52 -10.29
C ALA A 119 18.96 10.15 -11.29
N ASP A 120 19.23 9.19 -12.16
CA ASP A 120 18.31 8.71 -13.20
C ASP A 120 18.40 7.18 -13.49
N ASP A 121 19.18 6.43 -12.69
CA ASP A 121 19.41 5.00 -12.91
C ASP A 121 19.19 4.17 -11.63
N LEU A 122 18.33 3.16 -11.73
CA LEU A 122 18.08 2.16 -10.69
C LEU A 122 19.04 0.97 -10.77
N SER A 123 19.90 0.92 -11.78
CA SER A 123 20.93 -0.12 -11.97
C SER A 123 20.35 -1.54 -11.88
N GLY A 124 19.24 -1.79 -12.56
CA GLY A 124 18.59 -3.10 -12.61
C GLY A 124 17.84 -3.50 -11.33
N LEU A 125 17.59 -2.58 -10.40
CA LEU A 125 16.83 -2.85 -9.17
C LEU A 125 15.51 -3.56 -9.48
N PRO A 126 15.22 -4.73 -8.87
CA PRO A 126 13.92 -5.36 -9.01
C PRO A 126 12.85 -4.59 -8.24
N VAL A 127 11.76 -4.29 -8.93
CA VAL A 127 10.58 -3.61 -8.38
C VAL A 127 9.36 -4.47 -8.59
N VAL A 128 8.83 -5.05 -7.52
CA VAL A 128 7.58 -5.81 -7.53
C VAL A 128 6.42 -4.80 -7.53
N VAL A 129 5.67 -4.75 -8.62
CA VAL A 129 4.56 -3.80 -8.80
C VAL A 129 3.23 -4.52 -8.65
N ALA A 130 2.38 -4.08 -7.73
CA ALA A 130 1.11 -4.70 -7.41
C ALA A 130 -0.06 -3.69 -7.35
N ASP A 131 -1.27 -4.12 -7.78
CA ASP A 131 -2.47 -3.26 -7.79
C ASP A 131 -3.14 -3.12 -6.42
N LEU A 132 -2.89 -4.05 -5.51
CA LEU A 132 -3.49 -4.04 -4.17
C LEU A 132 -2.43 -4.01 -3.08
N HIS A 133 -2.68 -3.20 -2.07
CA HIS A 133 -1.88 -3.15 -0.84
C HIS A 133 -1.72 -4.53 -0.16
N SER A 134 -2.75 -5.38 -0.26
CA SER A 134 -2.74 -6.73 0.31
C SER A 134 -1.69 -7.67 -0.32
N ALA A 135 -1.08 -7.30 -1.44
CA ALA A 135 0.03 -8.05 -2.03
C ALA A 135 1.37 -7.81 -1.32
N LEU A 136 1.49 -6.74 -0.51
CA LEU A 136 2.74 -6.36 0.16
C LEU A 136 3.26 -7.49 1.07
N ALA A 137 2.47 -7.95 2.03
CA ALA A 137 2.91 -8.98 2.97
C ALA A 137 3.29 -10.31 2.28
N PRO A 138 2.47 -10.88 1.37
CA PRO A 138 2.87 -12.09 0.65
C PRO A 138 4.17 -11.94 -0.15
N SER A 139 4.38 -10.80 -0.81
CA SER A 139 5.62 -10.54 -1.55
C SER A 139 6.83 -10.51 -0.63
N LEU A 140 6.74 -9.81 0.52
CA LEU A 140 7.80 -9.76 1.52
C LEU A 140 8.13 -11.14 2.09
N LEU A 141 7.11 -11.92 2.43
CA LEU A 141 7.28 -13.27 2.97
C LEU A 141 8.02 -14.17 1.99
N ALA A 142 7.72 -14.09 0.69
CA ALA A 142 8.39 -14.85 -0.33
C ALA A 142 9.85 -14.39 -0.54
N ILE A 143 10.10 -13.07 -0.57
CA ILE A 143 11.47 -12.52 -0.67
C ILE A 143 12.33 -13.05 0.48
N HIS A 144 11.86 -12.90 1.72
CA HIS A 144 12.64 -13.30 2.90
C HIS A 144 12.71 -14.83 3.10
N HIS A 145 11.73 -15.59 2.58
CA HIS A 145 11.82 -17.05 2.57
C HIS A 145 13.00 -17.53 1.73
N ASP A 146 13.18 -16.96 0.55
CA ASP A 146 14.23 -17.38 -0.37
C ASP A 146 15.57 -16.67 -0.11
N ARG A 147 15.53 -15.41 0.36
CA ARG A 147 16.70 -14.56 0.63
C ARG A 147 16.54 -13.82 1.95
N PRO A 148 16.77 -14.49 3.08
CA PRO A 148 16.69 -13.85 4.39
C PRO A 148 17.63 -12.64 4.49
N GLY A 149 17.17 -11.56 5.10
CA GLY A 149 17.95 -10.34 5.30
C GLY A 149 18.02 -9.39 4.11
N THR A 150 17.33 -9.68 2.99
CA THR A 150 17.20 -8.74 1.86
C THR A 150 16.63 -7.39 2.32
N ARG A 151 17.26 -6.30 1.91
CA ARG A 151 16.78 -4.94 2.21
C ARG A 151 15.62 -4.56 1.28
N VAL A 152 14.40 -4.80 1.75
CA VAL A 152 13.19 -4.48 1.00
C VAL A 152 12.65 -3.14 1.44
N VAL A 153 12.42 -2.24 0.49
CA VAL A 153 11.76 -0.93 0.72
C VAL A 153 10.36 -0.95 0.09
N TYR A 154 9.39 -0.47 0.85
CA TYR A 154 8.02 -0.28 0.34
C TYR A 154 7.85 1.13 -0.21
N VAL A 155 7.49 1.25 -1.48
CA VAL A 155 7.06 2.51 -2.10
C VAL A 155 5.55 2.53 -2.19
N MET A 156 4.92 3.48 -1.48
CA MET A 156 3.47 3.65 -1.49
C MET A 156 3.06 4.82 -2.39
N SER A 157 2.35 4.51 -3.47
CA SER A 157 1.73 5.52 -4.34
C SER A 157 0.38 6.00 -3.78
N ASP A 158 -0.13 7.11 -4.31
CA ASP A 158 -1.25 7.88 -3.76
C ASP A 158 -2.63 7.53 -4.31
N GLN A 159 -2.77 6.43 -5.05
CA GLN A 159 -4.06 6.03 -5.61
C GLN A 159 -5.03 5.41 -4.58
N GLY A 160 -4.54 5.07 -3.39
CA GLY A 160 -5.32 4.57 -2.25
C GLY A 160 -5.34 5.55 -1.08
N ALA A 161 -5.26 5.05 0.14
CA ALA A 161 -5.11 5.88 1.34
C ALA A 161 -3.86 6.75 1.24
N LEU A 162 -3.99 8.04 1.55
CA LEU A 162 -2.87 8.96 1.53
C LEU A 162 -1.93 8.78 2.74
N PRO A 163 -2.43 8.64 3.98
CA PRO A 163 -1.54 8.40 5.12
C PRO A 163 -1.02 6.96 5.12
N LEU A 164 0.31 6.76 5.12
CA LEU A 164 0.92 5.44 5.27
C LEU A 164 0.46 4.75 6.56
N ALA A 165 0.30 5.52 7.62
CA ALA A 165 -0.14 5.05 8.93
C ALA A 165 -1.56 4.45 8.96
N PHE A 166 -2.38 4.64 7.92
CA PHE A 166 -3.64 3.89 7.77
C PHE A 166 -3.38 2.38 7.64
N SER A 167 -2.21 1.98 7.15
CA SER A 167 -1.81 0.59 7.04
C SER A 167 -1.14 0.08 8.32
N ARG A 168 -1.92 -0.55 9.18
CA ARG A 168 -1.38 -1.27 10.34
C ARG A 168 -0.44 -2.41 9.93
N SER A 169 -0.66 -3.03 8.78
CA SER A 169 0.22 -4.09 8.27
C SER A 169 1.63 -3.60 7.98
N VAL A 170 1.81 -2.37 7.49
CA VAL A 170 3.16 -1.79 7.27
C VAL A 170 3.89 -1.65 8.60
N ALA A 171 3.23 -1.11 9.64
CA ALA A 171 3.85 -0.99 10.97
C ALA A 171 4.29 -2.36 11.52
N GLN A 172 3.41 -3.37 11.45
CA GLN A 172 3.71 -4.73 11.93
C GLN A 172 4.81 -5.42 11.11
N LEU A 173 4.85 -5.23 9.78
CA LEU A 173 5.92 -5.78 8.92
C LEU A 173 7.28 -5.13 9.21
N ARG A 174 7.30 -3.84 9.56
CA ARG A 174 8.51 -3.15 10.05
C ARG A 174 8.96 -3.69 11.40
N GLU A 175 8.06 -3.84 12.35
CA GLU A 175 8.34 -4.42 13.68
C GLU A 175 8.89 -5.85 13.56
N ALA A 176 8.40 -6.61 12.57
CA ALA A 176 8.89 -7.96 12.26
C ALA A 176 10.24 -7.96 11.49
N GLY A 177 10.82 -6.81 11.17
CA GLY A 177 12.09 -6.70 10.44
C GLY A 177 12.00 -7.07 8.95
N LEU A 178 10.80 -7.14 8.37
CA LEU A 178 10.59 -7.50 6.97
C LEU A 178 10.66 -6.31 6.00
N LEU A 179 10.63 -5.08 6.53
CA LEU A 179 10.79 -3.83 5.77
C LEU A 179 11.98 -3.04 6.29
N ALA A 180 12.93 -2.72 5.42
CA ALA A 180 14.07 -1.86 5.73
C ALA A 180 13.69 -0.38 5.76
N GLY A 181 12.66 0.02 5.01
CA GLY A 181 12.18 1.39 4.96
C GLY A 181 10.93 1.55 4.11
N THR A 182 10.42 2.78 4.09
CA THR A 182 9.22 3.18 3.35
C THR A 182 9.43 4.52 2.66
N VAL A 183 8.89 4.67 1.44
CA VAL A 183 8.84 5.96 0.73
C VAL A 183 7.40 6.21 0.30
N THR A 184 6.88 7.39 0.54
CA THR A 184 5.54 7.80 0.08
C THR A 184 5.67 8.77 -1.10
N ALA A 185 4.96 8.45 -2.20
CA ALA A 185 5.01 9.20 -3.45
C ALA A 185 3.70 9.97 -3.71
N GLY A 186 3.77 11.02 -4.52
CA GLY A 186 2.62 11.85 -4.87
C GLY A 186 2.05 12.58 -3.65
N GLN A 187 0.75 12.44 -3.45
CA GLN A 187 0.02 13.02 -2.32
C GLN A 187 0.01 12.13 -1.07
N ALA A 188 0.49 10.87 -1.17
CA ALA A 188 0.68 9.99 -0.02
C ALA A 188 1.81 10.51 0.88
N PHE A 189 1.68 10.35 2.21
CA PHE A 189 2.62 10.86 3.20
C PHE A 189 2.79 9.92 4.40
N GLY A 190 3.86 10.15 5.17
CA GLY A 190 4.17 9.44 6.41
C GLY A 190 5.15 8.28 6.21
N GLY A 191 5.84 8.19 5.07
CA GLY A 191 7.00 7.33 4.87
C GLY A 191 8.25 7.81 5.63
N ASP A 192 9.28 6.98 5.67
CA ASP A 192 10.59 7.41 6.18
C ASP A 192 11.20 8.49 5.27
N LEU A 193 10.90 8.40 3.97
CA LEU A 193 11.20 9.44 2.98
C LEU A 193 9.93 9.80 2.21
N GLU A 194 9.88 11.07 1.80
CA GLU A 194 8.80 11.64 1.02
C GLU A 194 9.28 11.99 -0.38
N ALA A 195 8.48 11.68 -1.39
CA ALA A 195 8.81 11.94 -2.79
C ALA A 195 7.65 12.58 -3.54
N VAL A 196 7.96 13.41 -4.55
CA VAL A 196 6.94 14.08 -5.37
C VAL A 196 6.34 13.12 -6.39
N THR A 197 7.14 12.21 -6.94
CA THR A 197 6.73 11.26 -7.99
C THR A 197 7.13 9.84 -7.65
N VAL A 198 6.57 8.86 -8.36
CA VAL A 198 7.02 7.46 -8.27
C VAL A 198 8.49 7.34 -8.71
N HIS A 199 8.95 8.14 -9.69
CA HIS A 199 10.34 8.13 -10.16
C HIS A 199 11.30 8.53 -9.04
N SER A 200 11.09 9.69 -8.41
CA SER A 200 11.93 10.14 -7.29
C SER A 200 11.83 9.21 -6.07
N ALA A 201 10.67 8.57 -5.84
CA ALA A 201 10.51 7.58 -4.77
C ALA A 201 11.35 6.31 -5.00
N LEU A 202 11.41 5.82 -6.24
CA LEU A 202 12.23 4.67 -6.60
C LEU A 202 13.73 4.97 -6.45
N LEU A 203 14.17 6.14 -6.90
CA LEU A 203 15.56 6.60 -6.74
C LEU A 203 15.91 6.78 -5.26
N ALA A 204 15.03 7.38 -4.47
CA ALA A 204 15.23 7.54 -3.02
C ALA A 204 15.30 6.16 -2.32
N ALA A 205 14.43 5.21 -2.68
CA ALA A 205 14.47 3.86 -2.15
C ALA A 205 15.82 3.18 -2.47
N ARG A 206 16.28 3.29 -3.71
CA ARG A 206 17.55 2.68 -4.16
C ARG A 206 18.76 3.31 -3.52
N LEU A 207 18.86 4.65 -3.56
CA LEU A 207 20.10 5.37 -3.28
C LEU A 207 20.19 5.83 -1.82
N ALA A 208 19.08 6.26 -1.21
CA ALA A 208 19.08 6.77 0.15
C ALA A 208 18.73 5.71 1.22
N LEU A 209 17.98 4.65 0.85
CA LEU A 209 17.62 3.55 1.74
C LEU A 209 18.32 2.24 1.39
N ASP A 210 19.20 2.23 0.39
CA ASP A 210 19.98 1.05 -0.07
C ASP A 210 19.08 -0.16 -0.37
N ALA A 211 17.94 0.07 -1.03
CA ALA A 211 17.05 -1.02 -1.38
C ALA A 211 17.72 -2.02 -2.33
N GLU A 212 17.59 -3.31 -2.01
CA GLU A 212 17.95 -4.41 -2.90
C GLU A 212 16.74 -4.89 -3.69
N VAL A 213 15.55 -4.69 -3.13
CA VAL A 213 14.25 -4.93 -3.77
C VAL A 213 13.28 -3.83 -3.33
N VAL A 214 12.45 -3.38 -4.25
CA VAL A 214 11.31 -2.52 -3.94
C VAL A 214 10.02 -3.29 -4.15
N VAL A 215 9.08 -3.16 -3.20
CA VAL A 215 7.67 -3.49 -3.44
C VAL A 215 6.92 -2.17 -3.61
N LEU A 216 6.25 -2.00 -4.75
CA LEU A 216 5.49 -0.79 -5.06
C LEU A 216 4.01 -1.13 -5.20
N SER A 217 3.18 -0.48 -4.41
CA SER A 217 1.72 -0.53 -4.55
C SER A 217 1.07 0.74 -4.00
N GLN A 218 -0.19 0.94 -4.34
CA GLN A 218 -1.00 1.96 -3.69
C GLN A 218 -1.25 1.62 -2.21
N GLY A 219 -1.63 2.61 -1.42
CA GLY A 219 -2.13 2.41 -0.05
C GLY A 219 -3.42 1.59 -0.01
N PRO A 220 -3.89 1.18 1.18
CA PRO A 220 -5.19 0.51 1.34
C PRO A 220 -6.35 1.31 0.75
N GLY A 221 -7.44 0.63 0.35
CA GLY A 221 -8.64 1.32 -0.12
C GLY A 221 -8.69 1.48 -1.63
N ASN A 222 -8.58 0.37 -2.38
CA ASN A 222 -8.71 0.37 -3.83
C ASN A 222 -10.08 0.91 -4.27
N LEU A 223 -10.08 1.94 -5.11
CA LEU A 223 -11.28 2.49 -5.73
C LEU A 223 -11.61 1.72 -7.01
N GLY A 224 -12.89 1.53 -7.29
CA GLY A 224 -13.32 0.88 -8.52
C GLY A 224 -14.79 1.06 -8.82
N THR A 225 -15.12 1.44 -10.06
CA THR A 225 -16.49 1.64 -10.56
C THR A 225 -17.02 0.43 -11.35
N GLY A 226 -16.20 -0.62 -11.50
CA GLY A 226 -16.54 -1.81 -12.28
C GLY A 226 -16.33 -1.65 -13.79
N THR A 227 -15.88 -0.49 -14.26
CA THR A 227 -15.55 -0.26 -15.66
C THR A 227 -14.08 -0.59 -15.94
N ARG A 228 -13.71 -0.68 -17.22
CA ARG A 228 -12.35 -1.03 -17.66
C ARG A 228 -11.28 -0.09 -17.08
N TRP A 229 -11.54 1.20 -17.02
CA TRP A 229 -10.59 2.23 -16.64
C TRP A 229 -10.83 2.81 -15.24
N GLY A 230 -12.02 2.62 -14.69
CA GLY A 230 -12.43 3.24 -13.44
C GLY A 230 -11.98 2.46 -12.21
N PHE A 231 -10.68 2.30 -12.03
CA PHE A 231 -10.10 1.70 -10.81
C PHE A 231 -8.70 2.28 -10.53
N SER A 232 -8.39 2.45 -9.26
CA SER A 232 -7.14 3.09 -8.85
C SER A 232 -5.89 2.26 -9.18
N GLY A 233 -5.98 0.94 -9.18
CA GLY A 233 -4.88 0.02 -9.56
C GLY A 233 -4.40 0.14 -11.01
N VAL A 234 -5.00 1.01 -11.84
CA VAL A 234 -4.50 1.33 -13.18
C VAL A 234 -3.08 1.90 -13.13
N GLY A 235 -2.71 2.59 -12.03
CA GLY A 235 -1.37 3.13 -11.77
C GLY A 235 -0.25 2.08 -11.74
N VAL A 236 -0.58 0.78 -11.67
CA VAL A 236 0.41 -0.31 -11.84
C VAL A 236 1.15 -0.19 -13.18
N GLY A 237 0.42 0.08 -14.27
CA GLY A 237 1.05 0.24 -15.58
C GLY A 237 1.97 1.45 -15.65
N GLU A 238 1.61 2.54 -14.97
CA GLU A 238 2.45 3.74 -14.85
C GLU A 238 3.71 3.45 -14.02
N ALA A 239 3.58 2.69 -12.94
CA ALA A 239 4.70 2.27 -12.11
C ALA A 239 5.68 1.34 -12.86
N VAL A 240 5.17 0.45 -13.72
CA VAL A 240 6.00 -0.36 -14.64
C VAL A 240 6.81 0.56 -15.55
N ASN A 241 6.17 1.56 -16.17
CA ASN A 241 6.84 2.51 -17.06
C ASN A 241 7.91 3.31 -16.30
N ALA A 242 7.59 3.84 -15.12
CA ALA A 242 8.55 4.58 -14.30
C ALA A 242 9.78 3.73 -13.93
N THR A 243 9.55 2.49 -13.50
CA THR A 243 10.62 1.55 -13.15
C THR A 243 11.52 1.27 -14.35
N ALA A 244 10.95 0.93 -15.50
CA ALA A 244 11.71 0.58 -16.70
C ALA A 244 12.44 1.81 -17.31
N THR A 245 11.82 3.00 -17.26
CA THR A 245 12.43 4.27 -17.71
C THR A 245 13.71 4.57 -16.93
N LEU A 246 13.74 4.26 -15.64
CA LEU A 246 14.90 4.45 -14.77
C LEU A 246 15.87 3.23 -14.79
N GLY A 247 15.81 2.34 -15.78
CA GLY A 247 16.72 1.21 -15.87
C GLY A 247 16.52 0.14 -14.77
N GLY A 248 15.40 0.17 -14.05
CA GLY A 248 15.02 -0.88 -13.11
C GLY A 248 14.40 -2.10 -13.80
N ARG A 249 14.18 -3.17 -13.05
CA ARG A 249 13.53 -4.41 -13.52
C ARG A 249 12.12 -4.52 -12.93
N PRO A 250 11.05 -4.11 -13.67
CA PRO A 250 9.70 -4.24 -13.18
C PRO A 250 9.25 -5.70 -13.18
N VAL A 251 8.76 -6.18 -12.02
CA VAL A 251 8.15 -7.49 -11.81
C VAL A 251 6.65 -7.29 -11.55
N GLY A 252 5.82 -7.73 -12.47
CA GLY A 252 4.37 -7.62 -12.35
C GLY A 252 3.82 -8.69 -11.42
N SER A 253 3.29 -8.28 -10.28
CA SER A 253 2.50 -9.12 -9.39
C SER A 253 1.07 -9.20 -9.93
N LEU A 254 0.67 -10.37 -10.42
CA LEU A 254 -0.63 -10.56 -11.03
C LEU A 254 -1.73 -10.72 -9.98
N ARG A 255 -2.84 -10.01 -10.16
CA ARG A 255 -4.04 -10.23 -9.34
C ARG A 255 -4.82 -11.43 -9.89
N ILE A 256 -4.68 -12.57 -9.23
CA ILE A 256 -5.36 -13.82 -9.55
C ILE A 256 -6.25 -14.19 -8.37
N SER A 257 -7.47 -14.68 -8.63
CA SER A 257 -8.39 -15.11 -7.57
C SER A 257 -9.19 -16.31 -8.03
N SER A 258 -9.33 -17.30 -7.15
CA SER A 258 -10.24 -18.43 -7.31
C SER A 258 -11.61 -18.19 -6.70
N ALA A 259 -11.72 -17.22 -5.78
CA ALA A 259 -12.86 -17.05 -4.88
C ALA A 259 -13.57 -15.69 -4.98
N ASP A 260 -13.11 -14.77 -5.85
CA ASP A 260 -13.81 -13.48 -6.00
C ASP A 260 -15.20 -13.73 -6.62
N PRO A 261 -16.30 -13.29 -5.97
CA PRO A 261 -17.65 -13.52 -6.48
C PRO A 261 -17.94 -12.74 -7.79
N ARG A 262 -17.13 -11.75 -8.11
CA ARG A 262 -17.29 -10.94 -9.31
C ARG A 262 -16.54 -11.59 -10.48
N PRO A 263 -17.23 -12.01 -11.56
CA PRO A 263 -16.59 -12.73 -12.68
C PRO A 263 -15.36 -12.04 -13.26
N ARG A 264 -15.36 -10.70 -13.32
CA ARG A 264 -14.25 -9.90 -13.83
C ARG A 264 -12.95 -9.97 -13.02
N HIS A 265 -13.00 -10.53 -11.81
CA HIS A 265 -11.86 -10.72 -10.91
C HIS A 265 -11.51 -12.19 -10.67
N ARG A 266 -12.34 -13.10 -11.18
CA ARG A 266 -12.04 -14.54 -11.13
C ARG A 266 -11.01 -14.87 -12.21
N GLY A 267 -10.11 -15.78 -11.95
CA GLY A 267 -8.95 -15.97 -12.81
C GLY A 267 -8.00 -14.77 -12.75
N LEU A 268 -7.41 -14.41 -13.88
CA LEU A 268 -6.63 -13.17 -13.99
C LEU A 268 -7.58 -11.97 -14.02
N SER A 269 -7.46 -11.10 -13.02
CA SER A 269 -8.32 -9.93 -12.90
C SER A 269 -8.24 -9.00 -14.10
N HIS A 270 -9.39 -8.42 -14.49
CA HIS A 270 -9.43 -7.38 -15.51
C HIS A 270 -8.55 -6.16 -15.16
N HIS A 271 -8.22 -5.95 -13.88
CA HIS A 271 -7.25 -4.94 -13.46
C HIS A 271 -5.87 -5.24 -14.01
N SER A 272 -5.36 -6.46 -13.83
CA SER A 272 -4.06 -6.87 -14.38
C SER A 272 -4.08 -6.82 -15.91
N ILE A 273 -5.17 -7.31 -16.53
CA ILE A 273 -5.31 -7.26 -17.99
C ILE A 273 -5.28 -5.80 -18.52
N THR A 274 -5.91 -4.87 -17.82
CA THR A 274 -5.92 -3.46 -18.24
C THR A 274 -4.58 -2.79 -17.97
N ALA A 275 -4.05 -2.92 -16.75
CA ALA A 275 -2.81 -2.26 -16.34
C ALA A 275 -1.61 -2.74 -17.17
N TYR A 276 -1.41 -4.03 -17.28
CA TYR A 276 -0.29 -4.59 -18.05
C TYR A 276 -0.57 -4.58 -19.56
N GLY A 277 -1.78 -4.90 -20.01
CA GLY A 277 -2.08 -5.00 -21.44
C GLY A 277 -2.25 -3.65 -22.15
N ARG A 278 -2.56 -2.58 -21.43
CA ARG A 278 -2.94 -1.29 -22.04
C ARG A 278 -2.17 -0.08 -21.52
N VAL A 279 -1.81 -0.03 -20.24
CA VAL A 279 -1.19 1.14 -19.60
C VAL A 279 0.33 0.99 -19.57
N ALA A 280 0.84 -0.18 -19.21
CA ALA A 280 2.27 -0.45 -19.28
C ALA A 280 2.74 -0.44 -20.73
N LEU A 281 3.56 0.53 -21.09
CA LEU A 281 4.13 0.70 -22.42
C LEU A 281 5.49 0.02 -22.57
N LEU A 282 6.19 -0.19 -21.46
CA LEU A 282 7.49 -0.85 -21.39
C LEU A 282 7.34 -2.29 -20.87
N PRO A 283 8.25 -3.22 -21.26
CA PRO A 283 8.16 -4.61 -20.83
C PRO A 283 8.39 -4.78 -19.34
N ALA A 284 7.75 -5.80 -18.78
CA ALA A 284 7.94 -6.28 -17.41
C ALA A 284 8.02 -7.81 -17.40
N ASP A 285 8.59 -8.38 -16.34
CA ASP A 285 8.44 -9.80 -16.04
C ASP A 285 7.12 -10.02 -15.30
N LEU A 286 6.19 -10.74 -15.88
CA LEU A 286 4.95 -11.11 -15.21
C LEU A 286 5.17 -12.42 -14.44
N ALA A 287 5.16 -12.35 -13.11
CA ALA A 287 5.33 -13.52 -12.25
C ALA A 287 4.05 -14.38 -12.28
N VAL A 288 4.07 -15.48 -13.01
CA VAL A 288 2.95 -16.40 -13.15
C VAL A 288 3.12 -17.56 -12.18
N PRO A 289 2.29 -17.67 -11.12
CA PRO A 289 2.41 -18.75 -10.15
C PRO A 289 2.13 -20.12 -10.81
N ASP A 290 2.90 -21.15 -10.47
CA ASP A 290 2.66 -22.51 -10.93
C ASP A 290 1.52 -23.16 -10.14
N LEU A 291 0.28 -22.77 -10.46
CA LEU A 291 -0.92 -23.25 -9.79
C LEU A 291 -1.33 -24.66 -10.21
N ALA A 292 -0.74 -25.23 -11.27
CA ALA A 292 -1.13 -26.53 -11.76
C ALA A 292 -0.87 -27.67 -10.75
N GLY A 293 0.18 -27.50 -9.93
CA GLY A 293 0.51 -28.43 -8.85
C GLY A 293 -0.22 -28.18 -7.53
N VAL A 294 -1.08 -27.17 -7.44
CA VAL A 294 -1.82 -26.83 -6.22
C VAL A 294 -3.21 -27.48 -6.28
N GLU A 295 -3.56 -28.22 -5.22
CA GLU A 295 -4.85 -28.90 -5.13
C GLU A 295 -6.03 -27.93 -5.34
N GLY A 296 -6.94 -28.30 -6.23
CA GLY A 296 -8.12 -27.52 -6.57
C GLY A 296 -7.88 -26.31 -7.48
N LEU A 297 -6.61 -25.98 -7.88
CA LEU A 297 -6.29 -24.81 -8.70
C LEU A 297 -5.83 -25.13 -10.14
N SER A 298 -5.78 -26.39 -10.55
CA SER A 298 -5.30 -26.78 -11.88
C SER A 298 -6.13 -26.20 -13.04
N ALA A 299 -7.46 -26.14 -12.91
CA ALA A 299 -8.33 -25.52 -13.91
C ALA A 299 -8.08 -23.99 -13.99
N LEU A 300 -7.91 -23.33 -12.84
CA LEU A 300 -7.56 -21.91 -12.76
C LEU A 300 -6.21 -21.62 -13.42
N ALA A 301 -5.23 -22.52 -13.27
CA ALA A 301 -3.92 -22.38 -13.93
C ALA A 301 -4.06 -22.25 -15.44
N ALA A 302 -4.84 -23.11 -16.07
CA ALA A 302 -5.07 -23.07 -17.53
C ALA A 302 -5.77 -21.77 -17.99
N GLU A 303 -6.76 -21.28 -17.21
CA GLU A 303 -7.42 -20.00 -17.48
C GLU A 303 -6.43 -18.83 -17.38
N VAL A 304 -5.59 -18.81 -16.34
CA VAL A 304 -4.57 -17.77 -16.13
C VAL A 304 -3.55 -17.79 -17.26
N ASP A 305 -3.06 -18.97 -17.66
CA ASP A 305 -2.11 -19.11 -18.77
C ASP A 305 -2.66 -18.54 -20.07
N THR A 306 -3.91 -18.87 -20.37
CA THR A 306 -4.60 -18.35 -21.57
C THR A 306 -4.70 -16.82 -21.54
N ALA A 307 -5.03 -16.24 -20.38
CA ALA A 307 -5.16 -14.80 -20.23
C ALA A 307 -3.81 -14.08 -20.28
N VAL A 308 -2.77 -14.63 -19.64
CA VAL A 308 -1.41 -14.06 -19.64
C VAL A 308 -0.77 -14.11 -21.03
N ALA A 309 -1.04 -15.14 -21.83
CA ALA A 309 -0.55 -15.25 -23.20
C ALA A 309 -0.97 -14.09 -24.09
N LEU A 310 -2.04 -13.37 -23.74
CA LEU A 310 -2.49 -12.16 -24.47
C LEU A 310 -1.69 -10.89 -24.09
N LEU A 311 -0.89 -10.95 -23.03
CA LEU A 311 -0.07 -9.81 -22.57
C LEU A 311 1.32 -9.82 -23.25
N THR A 312 1.34 -9.86 -24.57
CA THR A 312 2.50 -10.15 -25.43
C THR A 312 3.67 -9.17 -25.32
N ARG A 313 3.45 -7.98 -24.74
CA ARG A 313 4.53 -7.00 -24.50
C ARG A 313 5.47 -7.46 -23.39
N HIS A 314 4.98 -8.28 -22.48
CA HIS A 314 5.67 -8.69 -21.26
C HIS A 314 6.23 -10.10 -21.38
N ARG A 315 7.20 -10.41 -20.54
CA ARG A 315 7.73 -11.77 -20.40
C ARG A 315 6.97 -12.49 -19.29
N ALA A 316 6.19 -13.51 -19.62
CA ALA A 316 5.60 -14.39 -18.64
C ALA A 316 6.68 -15.32 -18.04
N VAL A 317 6.84 -15.30 -16.72
CA VAL A 317 7.81 -16.12 -16.00
C VAL A 317 7.08 -17.04 -15.06
N ARG A 318 7.19 -18.35 -15.29
CA ARG A 318 6.61 -19.36 -14.40
C ARG A 318 7.39 -19.41 -13.10
N VAL A 319 6.70 -19.30 -11.96
CA VAL A 319 7.28 -19.28 -10.62
C VAL A 319 6.79 -20.47 -9.81
N GLY A 320 7.72 -21.33 -9.38
CA GLY A 320 7.42 -22.45 -8.50
C GLY A 320 6.98 -21.98 -7.11
N LEU A 321 6.05 -22.73 -6.48
CA LEU A 321 5.42 -22.32 -5.22
C LEU A 321 5.90 -23.12 -3.99
N ALA A 322 6.89 -24.00 -4.14
CA ALA A 322 7.39 -24.84 -3.04
C ALA A 322 7.79 -23.97 -1.82
N GLY A 323 7.26 -24.31 -0.64
CA GLY A 323 7.51 -23.63 0.64
C GLY A 323 6.78 -22.30 0.82
N LEU A 324 6.13 -21.73 -0.23
CA LEU A 324 5.45 -20.43 -0.10
C LEU A 324 4.19 -20.52 0.75
N GLU A 325 3.47 -21.62 0.72
CA GLU A 325 2.27 -21.76 1.56
C GLU A 325 2.65 -21.75 3.04
N GLU A 326 3.69 -22.49 3.44
CA GLU A 326 4.20 -22.47 4.80
C GLU A 326 4.68 -21.07 5.22
N ALA A 327 5.40 -20.38 4.34
CA ALA A 327 5.84 -19.01 4.59
C ALA A 327 4.65 -18.05 4.78
N LEU A 328 3.59 -18.18 3.98
CA LEU A 328 2.36 -17.40 4.10
C LEU A 328 1.60 -17.71 5.40
N ARG A 329 1.53 -18.98 5.82
CA ARG A 329 0.90 -19.39 7.09
C ARG A 329 1.66 -18.88 8.32
N ALA A 330 2.98 -18.72 8.21
CA ALA A 330 3.84 -18.16 9.25
C ALA A 330 3.84 -16.62 9.28
N SER A 331 2.96 -15.97 8.54
CA SER A 331 2.89 -14.51 8.45
C SER A 331 2.73 -13.83 9.82
N PRO A 332 3.58 -12.83 10.16
CA PRO A 332 3.42 -12.06 11.40
C PRO A 332 2.22 -11.09 11.34
N VAL A 333 1.60 -10.95 10.17
CA VAL A 333 0.44 -10.08 9.97
C VAL A 333 -0.74 -10.86 9.40
N PRO A 334 -1.98 -10.50 9.72
CA PRO A 334 -3.15 -11.11 9.11
C PRO A 334 -3.14 -10.91 7.59
N LEU A 335 -3.18 -12.00 6.83
CA LEU A 335 -3.34 -11.95 5.37
C LEU A 335 -4.83 -11.81 5.05
N SER A 336 -5.19 -10.73 4.36
CA SER A 336 -6.58 -10.48 3.95
C SER A 336 -6.64 -9.70 2.65
N THR A 337 -7.45 -10.16 1.71
CA THR A 337 -7.77 -9.46 0.46
C THR A 337 -9.27 -9.46 0.23
N MET A 338 -9.89 -8.29 0.07
CA MET A 338 -11.33 -8.14 -0.14
C MET A 338 -12.18 -8.96 0.86
N GLY A 339 -11.75 -9.01 2.13
CA GLY A 339 -12.42 -9.75 3.20
C GLY A 339 -12.14 -11.26 3.24
N ARG A 340 -11.27 -11.80 2.36
CA ARG A 340 -10.90 -13.23 2.34
C ARG A 340 -9.48 -13.41 2.86
N GLY A 341 -9.28 -14.39 3.73
CA GLY A 341 -7.96 -14.82 4.21
C GLY A 341 -7.29 -15.82 3.27
N LEU A 342 -6.13 -16.34 3.69
CA LEU A 342 -5.33 -17.31 2.91
C LEU A 342 -6.15 -18.54 2.49
N ASP A 343 -6.87 -19.16 3.39
CA ASP A 343 -7.69 -20.36 3.08
C ASP A 343 -8.90 -20.03 2.21
N GLY A 344 -9.38 -18.77 2.26
CA GLY A 344 -10.54 -18.31 1.47
C GLY A 344 -10.20 -17.95 0.02
N ASP A 345 -8.93 -17.63 -0.28
CA ASP A 345 -8.49 -17.29 -1.65
C ASP A 345 -6.98 -17.54 -1.80
N PRO A 346 -6.51 -18.79 -1.71
CA PRO A 346 -5.09 -19.14 -1.75
C PRO A 346 -4.42 -18.69 -3.04
N ALA A 347 -5.14 -18.71 -4.16
CA ALA A 347 -4.62 -18.29 -5.46
C ALA A 347 -4.10 -16.85 -5.46
N TYR A 348 -4.80 -15.94 -4.75
CA TYR A 348 -4.39 -14.55 -4.66
C TYR A 348 -3.06 -14.38 -3.91
N PHE A 349 -2.94 -15.03 -2.74
CA PHE A 349 -1.74 -14.89 -1.91
C PHE A 349 -0.52 -15.58 -2.53
N LEU A 350 -0.74 -16.75 -3.16
CA LEU A 350 0.32 -17.45 -3.91
C LEU A 350 0.79 -16.63 -5.12
N ALA A 351 -0.11 -15.95 -5.83
CA ALA A 351 0.26 -15.09 -6.95
C ALA A 351 1.07 -13.87 -6.49
N ALA A 352 0.67 -13.23 -5.40
CA ALA A 352 1.42 -12.12 -4.83
C ALA A 352 2.80 -12.57 -4.30
N ALA A 353 2.88 -13.74 -3.65
CA ALA A 353 4.13 -14.34 -3.20
C ALA A 353 5.05 -14.71 -4.38
N ALA A 354 4.49 -15.21 -5.48
CA ALA A 354 5.25 -15.48 -6.71
C ALA A 354 5.92 -14.20 -7.27
N GLY A 355 5.23 -13.04 -7.17
CA GLY A 355 5.83 -11.75 -7.51
C GLY A 355 7.07 -11.42 -6.68
N GLY A 356 7.03 -11.71 -5.38
CA GLY A 356 8.17 -11.51 -4.48
C GLY A 356 9.31 -12.50 -4.72
N ARG A 357 8.99 -13.76 -5.00
CA ARG A 357 9.98 -14.82 -5.28
C ARG A 357 10.77 -14.59 -6.55
N HIS A 358 10.17 -14.07 -7.60
CA HIS A 358 10.81 -13.79 -8.90
C HIS A 358 11.75 -12.60 -8.82
#